data_987d6dbc181a0633d20d52608b4ff4ff
#
_entry.id   987d6dbc181a0633d20d52608b4ff4ff
#
_cell.length_a   1.000
_cell.length_b   1.000
_cell.length_c   1.000
_cell.angle_alpha   90.00
_cell.angle_beta   90.00
_cell.angle_gamma   90.00
#
_symmetry.space_group_name_H-M   'P 1'
#
loop_
_entity.id
_entity.type
_entity.pdbx_description
1 polymer ?
#
loop_
_entity_poly.entity_id
_entity_poly.type
_entity_poly.pdbx_seq_one_letter_code
_entity_poly.pdbx_strand_id
1 'polypeptide(L)'
;SPCEHACPLGNGIQQMHTLIAAGETGKALARLHARNPFPGITGRVCPHPCETKCNRAEYDEPVAIHALERFAADTGHETRFIPLPASGKRVAVVGSGPAGLTAARFAALLGHAVTVYESAPVMGGVPRHAVPDFRLPKDVVDRETGAIVASGVQVRTNVTVGRDITLQSLLDTYDATILAVGLWKERRLDIA
;
A
#
# COMPACT_ATOMS: atom_id res chain seq x y z
N SER A 1 -3.66 -0.14 21.96
CA SER A 1 -2.47 0.47 22.56
C SER A 1 -2.24 1.87 22.00
N PRO A 2 -1.50 2.77 22.70
CA PRO A 2 -1.21 4.12 22.18
C PRO A 2 -0.52 4.12 20.83
N CYS A 3 0.41 3.20 20.58
CA CYS A 3 1.10 3.08 19.28
C CYS A 3 0.13 2.68 18.14
N GLU A 4 -0.85 1.82 18.41
CA GLU A 4 -1.86 1.46 17.39
C GLU A 4 -2.81 2.62 17.09
N HIS A 5 -3.20 3.40 18.11
CA HIS A 5 -4.00 4.60 17.90
C HIS A 5 -3.24 5.70 17.14
N ALA A 6 -1.92 5.79 17.32
CA ALA A 6 -1.09 6.74 16.61
C ALA A 6 -0.77 6.31 15.17
N CYS A 7 -0.97 5.04 14.83
CA CYS A 7 -0.77 4.55 13.47
C CYS A 7 -1.97 4.97 12.58
N PRO A 8 -1.76 5.77 11.52
CA PRO A 8 -2.85 6.19 10.63
C PRO A 8 -3.59 5.03 9.95
N LEU A 9 -2.91 3.89 9.76
CA LEU A 9 -3.48 2.68 9.17
C LEU A 9 -4.15 1.78 10.21
N GLY A 10 -3.94 2.03 11.51
CA GLY A 10 -4.41 1.15 12.58
C GLY A 10 -3.81 -0.25 12.51
N ASN A 11 -2.53 -0.36 12.13
CA ASN A 11 -1.82 -1.63 12.12
C ASN A 11 -1.88 -2.31 13.50
N GLY A 12 -2.05 -3.62 13.53
CA GLY A 12 -2.02 -4.42 14.76
C GLY A 12 -0.60 -4.60 15.30
N ILE A 13 -0.02 -3.50 15.81
CA ILE A 13 1.40 -3.41 16.17
C ILE A 13 1.77 -4.40 17.28
N GLN A 14 0.97 -4.51 18.32
CA GLN A 14 1.25 -5.44 19.43
C GLN A 14 1.25 -6.89 18.95
N GLN A 15 0.26 -7.26 18.12
CA GLN A 15 0.20 -8.62 17.57
C GLN A 15 1.38 -8.90 16.64
N MET A 16 1.77 -7.93 15.80
CA MET A 16 2.96 -8.04 14.96
C MET A 16 4.21 -8.34 15.81
N HIS A 17 4.44 -7.58 16.89
CA HIS A 17 5.58 -7.79 17.77
C HIS A 17 5.57 -9.17 18.44
N THR A 18 4.41 -9.60 18.97
CA THR A 18 4.26 -10.92 19.57
C THR A 18 4.58 -12.04 18.59
N LEU A 19 4.12 -11.92 17.34
CA LEU A 19 4.37 -12.90 16.30
C LEU A 19 5.84 -12.93 15.88
N ILE A 20 6.49 -11.76 15.75
CA ILE A 20 7.93 -11.69 15.47
C ILE A 20 8.74 -12.32 16.60
N ALA A 21 8.41 -12.02 17.86
CA ALA A 21 9.09 -12.60 19.04
C ALA A 21 8.93 -14.13 19.10
N ALA A 22 7.83 -14.67 18.59
CA ALA A 22 7.61 -16.12 18.46
C ALA A 22 8.26 -16.73 17.22
N GLY A 23 9.00 -15.97 16.39
CA GLY A 23 9.57 -16.44 15.13
C GLY A 23 8.58 -16.63 13.99
N GLU A 24 7.32 -16.19 14.15
CA GLU A 24 6.24 -16.36 13.19
C GLU A 24 6.12 -15.16 12.23
N THR A 25 7.23 -14.84 11.53
CA THR A 25 7.32 -13.65 10.66
C THR A 25 6.28 -13.63 9.54
N GLY A 26 5.92 -14.78 9.00
CA GLY A 26 4.85 -14.89 7.99
C GLY A 26 3.47 -14.49 8.53
N LYS A 27 3.14 -14.88 9.77
CA LYS A 27 1.90 -14.44 10.42
C LYS A 27 1.93 -12.95 10.78
N ALA A 28 3.10 -12.43 11.17
CA ALA A 28 3.29 -11.00 11.41
C ALA A 28 3.03 -10.19 10.14
N LEU A 29 3.58 -10.63 8.99
CA LEU A 29 3.33 -10.02 7.69
C LEU A 29 1.84 -10.10 7.30
N ALA A 30 1.19 -11.23 7.49
CA ALA A 30 -0.24 -11.39 7.24
C ALA A 30 -1.08 -10.43 8.09
N ARG A 31 -0.67 -10.22 9.35
CA ARG A 31 -1.33 -9.26 10.24
C ARG A 31 -1.20 -7.82 9.75
N LEU A 32 -0.03 -7.44 9.24
CA LEU A 32 0.19 -6.14 8.60
C LEU A 32 -0.69 -5.98 7.36
N HIS A 33 -0.68 -6.98 6.48
CA HIS A 33 -1.45 -6.98 5.23
C HIS A 33 -2.97 -6.87 5.42
N ALA A 34 -3.49 -7.15 6.59
CA ALA A 34 -4.91 -6.95 6.89
C ALA A 34 -5.34 -5.46 6.81
N ARG A 35 -4.38 -4.53 6.99
CA ARG A 35 -4.63 -3.09 6.95
C ARG A 35 -3.68 -2.31 6.05
N ASN A 36 -2.48 -2.80 5.87
CA ASN A 36 -1.41 -2.16 5.11
C ASN A 36 -0.98 -3.06 3.95
N PRO A 37 -1.30 -2.73 2.69
CA PRO A 37 -0.86 -3.51 1.54
C PRO A 37 0.63 -3.32 1.20
N PHE A 38 1.33 -2.36 1.86
CA PHE A 38 2.68 -1.94 1.54
C PHE A 38 3.64 -1.91 2.74
N PRO A 39 3.72 -2.99 3.55
CA PRO A 39 4.56 -2.97 4.76
C PRO A 39 6.05 -2.83 4.46
N GLY A 40 6.53 -3.28 3.31
CA GLY A 40 7.91 -3.09 2.88
C GLY A 40 8.22 -1.63 2.50
N ILE A 41 7.26 -0.94 1.87
CA ILE A 41 7.37 0.49 1.56
C ILE A 41 7.25 1.30 2.85
N THR A 42 6.20 1.11 3.65
CA THR A 42 5.96 1.89 4.87
C THR A 42 7.04 1.66 5.92
N GLY A 43 7.55 0.43 6.06
CA GLY A 43 8.69 0.11 6.92
C GLY A 43 10.01 0.79 6.52
N ARG A 44 10.04 1.52 5.37
CA ARG A 44 11.19 2.29 4.90
C ARG A 44 10.96 3.80 4.87
N VAL A 45 9.74 4.25 4.61
CA VAL A 45 9.46 5.68 4.35
C VAL A 45 8.46 6.31 5.31
N CYS A 46 7.77 5.54 6.14
CA CYS A 46 6.84 6.06 7.14
C CYS A 46 7.59 6.94 8.17
N PRO A 47 7.02 8.10 8.58
CA PRO A 47 7.56 8.91 9.67
C PRO A 47 7.30 8.30 11.07
N HIS A 48 6.73 7.13 11.14
CA HIS A 48 6.46 6.26 12.31
C HIS A 48 5.94 6.99 13.57
N PRO A 49 4.81 7.71 13.49
CA PRO A 49 4.23 8.41 14.64
C PRO A 49 3.85 7.47 15.80
N CYS A 50 3.71 6.17 15.52
CA CYS A 50 3.50 5.14 16.53
C CYS A 50 4.64 5.04 17.55
N GLU A 51 5.89 5.29 17.15
CA GLU A 51 7.06 5.26 18.05
C GLU A 51 7.05 6.45 19.02
N THR A 52 6.58 7.62 18.60
CA THR A 52 6.45 8.79 19.48
C THR A 52 5.40 8.64 20.58
N LYS A 53 4.52 7.64 20.46
CA LYS A 53 3.48 7.29 21.44
C LYS A 53 3.70 5.91 22.06
N CYS A 54 4.92 5.43 22.02
CA CYS A 54 5.27 4.14 22.60
C CYS A 54 5.41 4.27 24.12
N ASN A 55 4.65 3.50 24.90
CA ASN A 55 4.75 3.50 26.36
C ASN A 55 6.14 3.10 26.86
N ARG A 56 6.91 2.34 26.06
CA ARG A 56 8.27 1.96 26.42
C ARG A 56 9.18 3.17 26.58
N ALA A 57 8.93 4.25 25.83
CA ALA A 57 9.69 5.50 25.90
C ALA A 57 9.61 6.20 27.28
N GLU A 58 8.68 5.79 28.15
CA GLU A 58 8.62 6.27 29.54
C GLU A 58 9.70 5.64 30.44
N TYR A 59 10.30 4.53 29.99
CA TYR A 59 11.29 3.79 30.78
C TYR A 59 12.70 3.90 30.18
N ASP A 60 12.81 3.80 28.86
CA ASP A 60 14.10 3.88 28.12
C ASP A 60 13.88 4.40 26.71
N GLU A 61 13.97 3.55 25.67
CA GLU A 61 13.79 3.91 24.27
C GLU A 61 12.49 3.32 23.72
N PRO A 62 11.81 4.02 22.79
CA PRO A 62 10.66 3.45 22.12
C PRO A 62 11.03 2.19 21.34
N VAL A 63 10.11 1.25 21.22
CA VAL A 63 10.29 0.09 20.35
C VAL A 63 10.42 0.58 18.90
N ALA A 64 11.43 0.10 18.18
CA ALA A 64 11.67 0.41 16.77
C ALA A 64 10.61 -0.26 15.86
N ILE A 65 9.37 0.23 15.93
CA ILE A 65 8.18 -0.39 15.32
C ILE A 65 8.33 -0.47 13.79
N HIS A 66 8.80 0.61 13.15
CA HIS A 66 8.96 0.61 11.71
C HIS A 66 10.07 -0.34 11.22
N ALA A 67 11.12 -0.52 12.02
CA ALA A 67 12.18 -1.49 11.71
C ALA A 67 11.66 -2.93 11.81
N LEU A 68 10.80 -3.22 12.80
CA LEU A 68 10.14 -4.52 12.92
C LEU A 68 9.10 -4.76 11.81
N GLU A 69 8.38 -3.72 11.39
CA GLU A 69 7.49 -3.78 10.22
C GLU A 69 8.28 -4.12 8.96
N ARG A 70 9.41 -3.42 8.74
CA ARG A 70 10.33 -3.72 7.63
C ARG A 70 10.86 -5.15 7.72
N PHE A 71 11.30 -5.59 8.89
CA PHE A 71 11.80 -6.94 9.11
C PHE A 71 10.75 -7.99 8.74
N ALA A 72 9.50 -7.83 9.20
CA ALA A 72 8.41 -8.73 8.84
C ALA A 72 8.14 -8.76 7.33
N ALA A 73 8.22 -7.60 6.65
CA ALA A 73 8.02 -7.50 5.21
C ALA A 73 9.18 -8.10 4.39
N ASP A 74 10.41 -8.04 4.91
CA ASP A 74 11.59 -8.53 4.21
C ASP A 74 11.83 -10.04 4.43
N THR A 75 11.37 -10.60 5.56
CA THR A 75 11.61 -12.01 5.96
C THR A 75 10.36 -12.89 5.97
N GLY A 76 9.18 -12.28 6.05
CA GLY A 76 7.91 -12.99 6.03
C GLY A 76 7.62 -13.55 4.63
N HIS A 77 7.15 -14.79 4.58
CA HIS A 77 6.60 -15.34 3.35
C HIS A 77 5.15 -14.93 3.20
N GLU A 78 4.80 -14.48 1.99
CA GLU A 78 3.49 -13.94 1.70
C GLU A 78 2.39 -14.98 1.90
N THR A 79 1.41 -14.65 2.74
CA THR A 79 0.19 -15.44 2.84
C THR A 79 -0.77 -15.00 1.73
N ARG A 80 -1.19 -15.96 0.93
CA ARG A 80 -2.17 -15.69 -0.13
C ARG A 80 -3.50 -15.27 0.51
N PHE A 81 -3.96 -14.08 0.21
CA PHE A 81 -5.29 -13.64 0.58
C PHE A 81 -6.32 -14.31 -0.33
N ILE A 82 -7.37 -14.86 0.29
CA ILE A 82 -8.48 -15.48 -0.43
C ILE A 82 -9.57 -14.41 -0.57
N PRO A 83 -9.86 -13.96 -1.80
CA PRO A 83 -10.96 -13.03 -2.03
C PRO A 83 -12.31 -13.66 -1.64
N LEU A 84 -13.26 -12.81 -1.28
CA LEU A 84 -14.66 -13.22 -1.17
C LEU A 84 -15.19 -13.71 -2.54
N PRO A 85 -16.28 -14.47 -2.57
CA PRO A 85 -16.93 -14.87 -3.83
C PRO A 85 -17.19 -13.67 -4.73
N ALA A 86 -17.15 -13.89 -6.05
CA ALA A 86 -17.34 -12.85 -7.05
C ALA A 86 -18.69 -12.12 -6.83
N SER A 87 -18.61 -10.81 -6.68
CA SER A 87 -19.78 -9.94 -6.42
C SER A 87 -20.56 -9.59 -7.69
N GLY A 88 -20.00 -9.88 -8.86
CA GLY A 88 -20.52 -9.43 -10.16
C GLY A 88 -20.29 -7.95 -10.45
N LYS A 89 -19.70 -7.19 -9.52
CA LYS A 89 -19.44 -5.75 -9.66
C LYS A 89 -18.06 -5.48 -10.25
N ARG A 90 -17.97 -4.42 -11.07
CA ARG A 90 -16.74 -3.95 -11.72
C ARG A 90 -16.35 -2.60 -11.18
N VAL A 91 -15.09 -2.44 -10.80
CA VAL A 91 -14.55 -1.19 -10.25
C VAL A 91 -13.38 -0.71 -11.11
N ALA A 92 -13.44 0.55 -11.56
CA ALA A 92 -12.31 1.23 -12.16
C ALA A 92 -11.54 2.01 -11.09
N VAL A 93 -10.22 1.98 -11.15
CA VAL A 93 -9.34 2.81 -10.32
C VAL A 93 -8.43 3.62 -11.23
N VAL A 94 -8.41 4.93 -11.09
CA VAL A 94 -7.58 5.83 -11.88
C VAL A 94 -6.37 6.25 -11.06
N GLY A 95 -5.20 5.75 -11.44
CA GLY A 95 -3.91 5.94 -10.77
C GLY A 95 -3.47 4.72 -9.96
N SER A 96 -2.20 4.34 -10.14
CA SER A 96 -1.55 3.21 -9.48
C SER A 96 -0.60 3.64 -8.35
N GLY A 97 -0.82 4.80 -7.77
CA GLY A 97 -0.15 5.22 -6.53
C GLY A 97 -0.65 4.44 -5.32
N PRO A 98 -0.09 4.70 -4.11
CA PRO A 98 -0.47 3.96 -2.90
C PRO A 98 -1.98 3.97 -2.61
N ALA A 99 -2.66 5.08 -2.81
CA ALA A 99 -4.11 5.20 -2.60
C ALA A 99 -4.90 4.31 -3.58
N GLY A 100 -4.58 4.38 -4.87
CA GLY A 100 -5.27 3.62 -5.91
C GLY A 100 -5.05 2.11 -5.76
N LEU A 101 -3.82 1.69 -5.55
CA LEU A 101 -3.50 0.28 -5.37
C LEU A 101 -4.06 -0.29 -4.06
N THR A 102 -4.13 0.50 -2.98
CA THR A 102 -4.82 0.11 -1.74
C THR A 102 -6.31 -0.13 -2.01
N ALA A 103 -6.97 0.83 -2.67
CA ALA A 103 -8.38 0.70 -3.03
C ALA A 103 -8.62 -0.52 -3.94
N ALA A 104 -7.76 -0.72 -4.96
CA ALA A 104 -7.84 -1.85 -5.87
C ALA A 104 -7.72 -3.18 -5.14
N ARG A 105 -6.73 -3.31 -4.23
CA ARG A 105 -6.55 -4.53 -3.43
C ARG A 105 -7.79 -4.84 -2.59
N PHE A 106 -8.26 -3.87 -1.79
CA PHE A 106 -9.40 -4.14 -0.91
C PHE A 106 -10.69 -4.40 -1.69
N ALA A 107 -10.92 -3.70 -2.82
CA ALA A 107 -12.04 -4.01 -3.70
C ALA A 107 -11.97 -5.42 -4.28
N ALA A 108 -10.77 -5.87 -4.71
CA ALA A 108 -10.57 -7.23 -5.19
C ALA A 108 -10.79 -8.28 -4.09
N LEU A 109 -10.34 -8.01 -2.85
CA LEU A 109 -10.61 -8.89 -1.71
C LEU A 109 -12.10 -9.01 -1.37
N LEU A 110 -12.89 -7.97 -1.65
CA LEU A 110 -14.35 -7.99 -1.53
C LEU A 110 -15.05 -8.69 -2.70
N GLY A 111 -14.30 -9.30 -3.61
CA GLY A 111 -14.82 -10.07 -4.74
C GLY A 111 -15.20 -9.23 -5.96
N HIS A 112 -14.82 -7.96 -6.03
CA HIS A 112 -15.08 -7.11 -7.19
C HIS A 112 -14.05 -7.34 -8.29
N ALA A 113 -14.47 -7.25 -9.55
CA ALA A 113 -13.57 -7.22 -10.70
C ALA A 113 -12.97 -5.81 -10.83
N VAL A 114 -11.67 -5.69 -10.59
CA VAL A 114 -10.98 -4.38 -10.51
C VAL A 114 -10.04 -4.18 -11.69
N THR A 115 -10.12 -3.00 -12.31
CA THR A 115 -9.17 -2.53 -13.34
C THR A 115 -8.56 -1.21 -12.90
N VAL A 116 -7.23 -1.16 -12.81
CA VAL A 116 -6.44 0.05 -12.56
C VAL A 116 -5.96 0.64 -13.87
N TYR A 117 -6.16 1.92 -14.08
CA TYR A 117 -5.65 2.70 -15.20
C TYR A 117 -4.51 3.60 -14.73
N GLU A 118 -3.34 3.45 -15.35
CA GLU A 118 -2.13 4.17 -15.00
C GLU A 118 -1.53 4.86 -16.21
N SER A 119 -1.24 6.14 -16.09
CA SER A 119 -0.64 6.94 -17.17
C SER A 119 0.83 6.62 -17.42
N ALA A 120 1.56 6.24 -16.38
CA ALA A 120 2.96 5.84 -16.47
C ALA A 120 3.11 4.40 -17.02
N PRO A 121 4.30 4.05 -17.56
CA PRO A 121 4.58 2.69 -18.00
C PRO A 121 4.71 1.68 -16.85
N VAL A 122 4.94 2.16 -15.63
CA VAL A 122 5.12 1.32 -14.42
C VAL A 122 4.26 1.83 -13.27
N MET A 123 3.80 0.92 -12.43
CA MET A 123 2.99 1.21 -11.25
C MET A 123 3.82 1.76 -10.10
N GLY A 124 3.14 2.32 -9.09
CA GLY A 124 3.70 2.65 -7.78
C GLY A 124 3.63 4.12 -7.41
N GLY A 125 3.35 5.02 -8.36
CA GLY A 125 3.21 6.46 -8.08
C GLY A 125 4.47 7.07 -7.44
N VAL A 126 4.30 7.94 -6.44
CA VAL A 126 5.41 8.64 -5.75
C VAL A 126 6.48 7.68 -5.19
N PRO A 127 6.18 6.56 -4.53
CA PRO A 127 7.17 5.57 -4.12
C PRO A 127 8.06 5.09 -5.27
N ARG A 128 7.51 4.95 -6.46
CA ARG A 128 8.25 4.51 -7.65
C ARG A 128 9.07 5.64 -8.28
N HIS A 129 8.45 6.80 -8.45
CA HIS A 129 9.01 7.85 -9.32
C HIS A 129 9.78 8.94 -8.57
N ALA A 130 9.47 9.20 -7.30
CA ALA A 130 10.03 10.33 -6.56
C ALA A 130 10.92 9.93 -5.38
N VAL A 131 10.71 8.76 -4.75
CA VAL A 131 11.57 8.34 -3.64
C VAL A 131 12.89 7.76 -4.20
N PRO A 132 14.07 8.26 -3.78
CA PRO A 132 15.36 7.75 -4.25
C PRO A 132 15.59 6.28 -3.87
N ASP A 133 16.33 5.54 -4.72
CA ASP A 133 16.56 4.10 -4.57
C ASP A 133 17.29 3.74 -3.26
N PHE A 134 18.21 4.58 -2.81
CA PHE A 134 18.89 4.36 -1.54
C PHE A 134 17.97 4.41 -0.33
N ARG A 135 16.82 5.10 -0.43
CA ARG A 135 15.79 5.17 0.61
C ARG A 135 14.74 4.08 0.44
N LEU A 136 14.32 3.82 -0.79
CA LEU A 136 13.31 2.83 -1.14
C LEU A 136 13.73 2.11 -2.43
N PRO A 137 14.37 0.94 -2.32
CA PRO A 137 14.75 0.12 -3.47
C PRO A 137 13.52 -0.23 -4.33
N LYS A 138 13.68 -0.16 -5.65
CA LYS A 138 12.56 -0.34 -6.58
C LYS A 138 12.04 -1.77 -6.63
N ASP A 139 12.87 -2.75 -6.34
CA ASP A 139 12.46 -4.15 -6.19
C ASP A 139 11.43 -4.36 -5.07
N VAL A 140 11.52 -3.58 -3.97
CA VAL A 140 10.51 -3.57 -2.91
C VAL A 140 9.17 -3.06 -3.44
N VAL A 141 9.20 -1.97 -4.23
CA VAL A 141 7.98 -1.42 -4.84
C VAL A 141 7.40 -2.42 -5.83
N ASP A 142 8.24 -3.04 -6.67
CA ASP A 142 7.82 -4.03 -7.67
C ASP A 142 7.20 -5.26 -7.00
N ARG A 143 7.79 -5.76 -5.93
CA ARG A 143 7.27 -6.89 -5.16
C ARG A 143 5.87 -6.60 -4.60
N GLU A 144 5.69 -5.46 -3.93
CA GLU A 144 4.42 -5.14 -3.28
C GLU A 144 3.33 -4.75 -4.26
N THR A 145 3.65 -4.04 -5.34
CA THR A 145 2.67 -3.75 -6.40
C THR A 145 2.32 -5.03 -7.18
N GLY A 146 3.30 -5.89 -7.43
CA GLY A 146 3.11 -7.19 -8.07
C GLY A 146 2.20 -8.13 -7.27
N ALA A 147 2.30 -8.12 -5.93
CA ALA A 147 1.42 -8.88 -5.06
C ALA A 147 -0.06 -8.46 -5.20
N ILE A 148 -0.32 -7.18 -5.43
CA ILE A 148 -1.68 -6.67 -5.69
C ILE A 148 -2.21 -7.19 -7.03
N VAL A 149 -1.38 -7.18 -8.07
CA VAL A 149 -1.75 -7.76 -9.38
C VAL A 149 -2.03 -9.25 -9.25
N ALA A 150 -1.19 -9.97 -8.50
CA ALA A 150 -1.37 -11.40 -8.24
C ALA A 150 -2.67 -11.73 -7.49
N SER A 151 -3.30 -10.76 -6.82
CA SER A 151 -4.62 -10.93 -6.19
C SER A 151 -5.80 -10.84 -7.18
N GLY A 152 -5.53 -10.72 -8.48
CA GLY A 152 -6.55 -10.67 -9.54
C GLY A 152 -6.90 -9.27 -10.05
N VAL A 153 -6.19 -8.23 -9.59
CA VAL A 153 -6.36 -6.87 -10.10
C VAL A 153 -5.77 -6.76 -11.50
N GLN A 154 -6.56 -6.29 -12.46
CA GLN A 154 -6.08 -5.97 -13.80
C GLN A 154 -5.45 -4.58 -13.81
N VAL A 155 -4.35 -4.41 -14.54
CA VAL A 155 -3.68 -3.11 -14.68
C VAL A 155 -3.48 -2.78 -16.16
N ARG A 156 -3.81 -1.53 -16.51
CA ARG A 156 -3.58 -0.96 -17.84
C ARG A 156 -2.67 0.25 -17.69
N THR A 157 -1.39 0.05 -17.96
CA THR A 157 -0.39 1.12 -17.99
C THR A 157 -0.41 1.87 -19.32
N ASN A 158 0.25 3.04 -19.36
CA ASN A 158 0.27 3.94 -20.52
C ASN A 158 -1.13 4.40 -20.97
N VAL A 159 -2.09 4.47 -20.05
CA VAL A 159 -3.45 4.94 -20.32
C VAL A 159 -3.76 6.16 -19.45
N THR A 160 -3.86 7.31 -20.09
CA THR A 160 -4.21 8.57 -19.42
C THR A 160 -5.71 8.81 -19.53
N VAL A 161 -6.40 8.76 -18.39
CA VAL A 161 -7.82 9.12 -18.32
C VAL A 161 -7.98 10.61 -18.60
N GLY A 162 -8.91 10.97 -19.50
CA GLY A 162 -9.10 12.32 -20.02
C GLY A 162 -8.43 12.53 -21.40
N ARG A 163 -7.51 11.64 -21.81
CA ARG A 163 -6.88 11.67 -23.14
C ARG A 163 -7.17 10.38 -23.93
N ASP A 164 -6.80 9.24 -23.39
CA ASP A 164 -6.88 7.94 -24.09
C ASP A 164 -8.24 7.25 -23.82
N ILE A 165 -8.82 7.51 -22.68
CA ILE A 165 -10.17 7.09 -22.28
C ILE A 165 -10.83 8.21 -21.49
N THR A 166 -12.12 8.48 -21.72
CA THR A 166 -12.84 9.54 -20.98
C THR A 166 -13.30 9.04 -19.62
N LEU A 167 -13.44 9.96 -18.67
CA LEU A 167 -14.04 9.63 -17.36
C LEU A 167 -15.49 9.13 -17.54
N GLN A 168 -16.25 9.75 -18.47
CA GLN A 168 -17.62 9.32 -18.74
C GLN A 168 -17.68 7.86 -19.19
N SER A 169 -16.78 7.44 -20.08
CA SER A 169 -16.69 6.04 -20.51
C SER A 169 -16.43 5.07 -19.34
N LEU A 170 -15.63 5.48 -18.34
CA LEU A 170 -15.44 4.66 -17.14
C LEU A 170 -16.70 4.60 -16.30
N LEU A 171 -17.41 5.74 -16.11
CA LEU A 171 -18.66 5.77 -15.35
C LEU A 171 -19.77 4.96 -16.01
N ASP A 172 -19.80 4.90 -17.33
CA ASP A 172 -20.77 4.09 -18.08
C ASP A 172 -20.46 2.58 -18.08
N THR A 173 -19.16 2.24 -17.92
CA THR A 173 -18.68 0.87 -18.04
C THR A 173 -18.59 0.15 -16.71
N TYR A 174 -18.25 0.85 -15.63
CA TYR A 174 -18.00 0.27 -14.32
C TYR A 174 -19.11 0.64 -13.33
N ASP A 175 -19.35 -0.21 -12.35
CA ASP A 175 -20.32 0.05 -11.27
C ASP A 175 -19.81 1.14 -10.30
N ALA A 176 -18.49 1.32 -10.22
CA ALA A 176 -17.86 2.41 -9.46
C ALA A 176 -16.52 2.80 -10.09
N THR A 177 -16.18 4.08 -9.95
CA THR A 177 -14.88 4.62 -10.39
C THR A 177 -14.23 5.39 -9.24
N ILE A 178 -13.00 5.01 -8.89
CA ILE A 178 -12.19 5.62 -7.85
C ILE A 178 -11.10 6.47 -8.49
N LEU A 179 -11.07 7.76 -8.17
CA LEU A 179 -10.05 8.69 -8.65
C LEU A 179 -8.93 8.80 -7.60
N ALA A 180 -7.73 8.33 -7.95
CA ALA A 180 -6.54 8.33 -7.09
C ALA A 180 -5.32 8.87 -7.84
N VAL A 181 -5.50 9.96 -8.56
CA VAL A 181 -4.54 10.54 -9.52
C VAL A 181 -3.28 11.15 -8.89
N GLY A 182 -3.27 11.36 -7.56
CA GLY A 182 -2.12 11.93 -6.86
C GLY A 182 -1.88 13.41 -7.15
N LEU A 183 -0.70 13.90 -6.75
CA LEU A 183 -0.24 15.27 -6.97
C LEU A 183 0.98 15.24 -7.89
N TRP A 184 0.82 15.58 -9.16
CA TRP A 184 1.88 15.59 -10.17
C TRP A 184 2.52 16.96 -10.37
N LYS A 185 1.94 18.03 -9.75
CA LYS A 185 2.47 19.38 -9.88
C LYS A 185 3.61 19.57 -8.88
N GLU A 186 4.81 19.79 -9.40
CA GLU A 186 5.97 20.13 -8.59
C GLU A 186 5.74 21.42 -7.81
N ARG A 187 6.15 21.44 -6.55
CA ARG A 187 6.41 22.69 -5.83
C ARG A 187 7.84 23.11 -6.13
N ARG A 188 8.02 24.23 -6.77
CA ARG A 188 9.34 24.86 -6.85
C ARG A 188 9.77 25.24 -5.44
N LEU A 189 10.97 24.81 -5.07
CA LEU A 189 11.63 25.32 -3.89
C LEU A 189 12.29 26.65 -4.31
N ASP A 190 11.81 27.75 -3.74
CA ASP A 190 12.52 29.04 -3.85
C ASP A 190 13.76 28.99 -2.96
N ILE A 191 14.81 28.36 -3.49
CA ILE A 191 16.13 28.32 -2.87
C ILE A 191 16.93 29.38 -3.61
N ALA A 192 17.40 30.40 -2.85
CA ALA A 192 18.35 31.41 -3.32
C ALA A 192 19.72 30.80 -3.54
#